data_8c2e6762de162e8ac7603124a43ee2de
#
_entry.id   8c2e6762de162e8ac7603124a43ee2de
#
_cell.length_a   1.000
_cell.length_b   1.000
_cell.length_c   1.000
_cell.angle_alpha   90.00
_cell.angle_beta   90.00
_cell.angle_gamma   90.00
#
_symmetry.space_group_name_H-M   'P 1'
#
loop_
_entity.id
_entity.type
_entity.pdbx_description
1 polymer ?
#
loop_
_entity_poly.entity_id
_entity_poly.type
_entity_poly.pdbx_seq_one_letter_code
_entity_poly.pdbx_strand_id
1 'polypeptide(L)'
;MNIETTRMIIRDFTPEDAADLHEILGDDETMENCEPAYNFEKTKEFLTSFCIGQKGAVAAVHKESNKVIGYILFNDVDEGVYEMGWIYNRSFWRQGYAYESCKAVIDYAFTELNAHKVFAEAIDTMKSVSLMHKLGMQLEGI
;
A
#
# COMPACT_ATOMS: atom_id res chain seq x y z
N MET A 1 -10.69 -7.56 2.78
CA MET A 1 -10.28 -7.59 1.36
C MET A 1 -9.43 -8.82 1.13
N ASN A 2 -9.69 -9.53 0.07
CA ASN A 2 -8.89 -10.70 -0.28
C ASN A 2 -8.84 -10.80 -1.81
N ILE A 3 -7.71 -10.42 -2.38
CA ILE A 3 -7.53 -10.36 -3.84
C ILE A 3 -6.30 -11.18 -4.19
N GLU A 4 -6.41 -12.00 -5.21
CA GLU A 4 -5.28 -12.77 -5.72
C GLU A 4 -4.93 -12.32 -7.12
N THR A 5 -3.65 -12.06 -7.38
CA THR A 5 -3.14 -11.77 -8.71
C THR A 5 -2.15 -12.87 -9.12
N THR A 6 -1.46 -12.69 -10.24
CA THR A 6 -0.50 -13.69 -10.71
C THR A 6 0.61 -13.96 -9.70
N ARG A 7 1.16 -12.90 -9.08
CA ARG A 7 2.31 -13.01 -8.17
C ARG A 7 2.03 -12.57 -6.74
N MET A 8 0.85 -11.97 -6.49
CA MET A 8 0.55 -11.31 -5.22
C MET A 8 -0.76 -11.78 -4.62
N ILE A 9 -0.87 -11.62 -3.30
CA ILE A 9 -2.13 -11.73 -2.57
C ILE A 9 -2.28 -10.44 -1.78
N ILE A 10 -3.43 -9.79 -1.92
CA ILE A 10 -3.75 -8.60 -1.14
C ILE A 10 -4.77 -9.03 -0.07
N ARG A 11 -4.43 -8.83 1.19
CA ARG A 11 -5.27 -9.22 2.32
C ARG A 11 -5.17 -8.23 3.46
N ASP A 12 -6.05 -8.37 4.42
CA ASP A 12 -5.98 -7.55 5.63
C ASP A 12 -4.71 -7.89 6.42
N PHE A 13 -4.17 -6.91 7.12
CA PHE A 13 -3.03 -7.13 8.01
C PHE A 13 -3.43 -7.97 9.21
N THR A 14 -2.47 -8.73 9.73
CA THR A 14 -2.62 -9.50 10.98
C THR A 14 -1.48 -9.14 11.92
N PRO A 15 -1.60 -9.46 13.23
CA PRO A 15 -0.51 -9.17 14.19
C PRO A 15 0.83 -9.84 13.83
N GLU A 16 0.79 -10.94 13.13
CA GLU A 16 1.99 -11.67 12.71
C GLU A 16 2.79 -10.95 11.64
N ASP A 17 2.23 -9.89 11.04
CA ASP A 17 2.89 -9.15 9.97
C ASP A 17 3.88 -8.10 10.46
N ALA A 18 4.06 -7.95 11.78
CA ALA A 18 4.88 -6.88 12.35
C ALA A 18 6.32 -6.88 11.85
N ALA A 19 6.96 -8.05 11.77
CA ALA A 19 8.36 -8.13 11.33
C ALA A 19 8.52 -7.70 9.87
N ASP A 20 7.64 -8.19 8.99
CA ASP A 20 7.68 -7.84 7.56
C ASP A 20 7.36 -6.35 7.36
N LEU A 21 6.38 -5.83 8.09
CA LEU A 21 6.03 -4.41 8.01
C LEU A 21 7.18 -3.54 8.50
N HIS A 22 7.88 -3.97 9.54
CA HIS A 22 9.04 -3.22 10.04
C HIS A 22 10.19 -3.17 9.02
N GLU A 23 10.36 -4.20 8.20
CA GLU A 23 11.35 -4.13 7.12
C GLU A 23 11.03 -3.00 6.13
N ILE A 24 9.76 -2.69 5.96
CA ILE A 24 9.32 -1.61 5.09
C ILE A 24 9.45 -0.26 5.80
N LEU A 25 8.78 -0.11 6.94
CA LEU A 25 8.68 1.17 7.64
C LEU A 25 9.92 1.53 8.44
N GLY A 26 10.78 0.56 8.71
CA GLY A 26 12.03 0.76 9.44
C GLY A 26 13.24 1.01 8.54
N ASP A 27 13.06 1.06 7.23
CA ASP A 27 14.13 1.31 6.28
C ASP A 27 14.24 2.80 5.99
N ASP A 28 15.37 3.42 6.33
CA ASP A 28 15.58 4.86 6.17
C ASP A 28 15.42 5.33 4.73
N GLU A 29 15.93 4.55 3.77
CA GLU A 29 15.84 4.93 2.37
C GLU A 29 14.41 4.85 1.85
N THR A 30 13.68 3.83 2.24
CA THR A 30 12.27 3.67 1.88
C THR A 30 11.43 4.83 2.42
N MET A 31 11.74 5.27 3.65
CA MET A 31 10.97 6.30 4.35
C MET A 31 11.50 7.71 4.13
N GLU A 32 12.48 7.88 3.27
CA GLU A 32 13.18 9.17 3.05
C GLU A 32 12.25 10.36 2.84
N ASN A 33 11.18 10.17 2.07
CA ASN A 33 10.26 11.25 1.72
C ASN A 33 8.92 11.18 2.46
N CYS A 34 8.83 10.36 3.49
CA CYS A 34 7.61 10.18 4.27
C CYS A 34 7.79 10.74 5.68
N GLU A 35 8.22 9.88 6.57
CA GLU A 35 8.47 10.17 7.98
C GLU A 35 9.78 9.50 8.36
N PRO A 36 10.36 9.85 9.51
CA PRO A 36 11.51 9.11 10.01
C PRO A 36 11.18 7.62 10.12
N ALA A 37 12.14 6.77 9.80
CA ALA A 37 11.94 5.33 9.86
C ALA A 37 11.44 4.90 11.25
N TYR A 38 10.51 3.95 11.27
CA TYR A 38 9.91 3.46 12.50
C TYR A 38 10.81 2.42 13.16
N ASN A 39 10.92 2.46 14.50
CA ASN A 39 11.48 1.33 15.23
C ASN A 39 10.41 0.22 15.30
N PHE A 40 10.79 -0.95 15.84
CA PHE A 40 9.87 -2.09 15.88
C PHE A 40 8.63 -1.84 16.73
N GLU A 41 8.80 -1.19 17.88
CA GLU A 41 7.67 -0.87 18.77
C GLU A 41 6.68 0.07 18.11
N LYS A 42 7.15 1.10 17.42
CA LYS A 42 6.28 2.02 16.68
C LYS A 42 5.57 1.31 15.54
N THR A 43 6.26 0.39 14.86
CA THR A 43 5.66 -0.41 13.79
C THR A 43 4.53 -1.27 14.33
N LYS A 44 4.75 -1.96 15.47
CA LYS A 44 3.71 -2.78 16.10
C LYS A 44 2.50 -1.97 16.51
N GLU A 45 2.73 -0.80 17.09
CA GLU A 45 1.65 0.10 17.50
C GLU A 45 0.85 0.58 16.30
N PHE A 46 1.52 0.99 15.24
CA PHE A 46 0.88 1.42 13.99
C PHE A 46 0.09 0.28 13.35
N LEU A 47 0.67 -0.91 13.33
CA LEU A 47 0.00 -2.10 12.78
C LEU A 47 -1.30 -2.39 13.54
N THR A 48 -1.24 -2.40 14.88
CA THR A 48 -2.38 -2.75 15.71
C THR A 48 -3.48 -1.68 15.67
N SER A 49 -3.11 -0.40 15.76
CA SER A 49 -4.09 0.68 15.87
C SER A 49 -4.65 1.11 14.51
N PHE A 50 -3.80 1.32 13.52
CA PHE A 50 -4.22 1.86 12.24
C PHE A 50 -4.53 0.76 11.22
N CYS A 51 -3.58 -0.13 10.96
CA CYS A 51 -3.75 -1.13 9.89
C CYS A 51 -4.85 -2.13 10.24
N ILE A 52 -4.86 -2.62 11.46
CA ILE A 52 -5.86 -3.60 11.93
C ILE A 52 -7.06 -2.93 12.57
N GLY A 53 -6.82 -2.09 13.57
CA GLY A 53 -7.88 -1.46 14.35
C GLY A 53 -8.82 -0.59 13.53
N GLN A 54 -8.27 0.27 12.70
CA GLN A 54 -9.05 1.16 11.83
C GLN A 54 -9.25 0.60 10.43
N LYS A 55 -8.66 -0.55 10.13
CA LYS A 55 -8.65 -1.14 8.78
C LYS A 55 -8.16 -0.13 7.73
N GLY A 56 -7.16 0.65 8.12
CA GLY A 56 -6.66 1.77 7.30
C GLY A 56 -5.77 1.34 6.14
N ALA A 57 -5.27 0.10 6.16
CA ALA A 57 -4.35 -0.38 5.14
C ALA A 57 -4.50 -1.88 4.94
N VAL A 58 -4.04 -2.35 3.78
CA VAL A 58 -4.01 -3.77 3.45
C VAL A 58 -2.58 -4.19 3.11
N ALA A 59 -2.30 -5.48 3.26
CA ALA A 59 -0.99 -6.06 3.03
C ALA A 59 -0.89 -6.60 1.61
N ALA A 60 0.23 -6.32 0.94
CA ALA A 60 0.55 -6.91 -0.35
C ALA A 60 1.57 -8.03 -0.10
N VAL A 61 1.16 -9.27 -0.31
CA VAL A 61 1.94 -10.46 -0.03
C VAL A 61 2.53 -11.02 -1.31
N HIS A 62 3.83 -11.28 -1.29
CA HIS A 62 4.55 -11.92 -2.39
C HIS A 62 4.30 -13.44 -2.29
N LYS A 63 3.61 -14.02 -3.26
CA LYS A 63 3.20 -15.43 -3.21
C LYS A 63 4.36 -16.39 -3.03
N GLU A 64 5.41 -16.23 -3.81
CA GLU A 64 6.53 -17.17 -3.82
C GLU A 64 7.21 -17.26 -2.45
N SER A 65 7.41 -16.14 -1.77
CA SER A 65 8.08 -16.11 -0.46
C SER A 65 7.12 -16.08 0.72
N ASN A 66 5.82 -15.87 0.45
CA ASN A 66 4.79 -15.67 1.48
C ASN A 66 5.13 -14.51 2.43
N LYS A 67 5.84 -13.51 1.92
CA LYS A 67 6.29 -12.36 2.68
C LYS A 67 5.44 -11.14 2.36
N VAL A 68 5.10 -10.34 3.38
CA VAL A 68 4.46 -9.04 3.14
C VAL A 68 5.55 -8.10 2.63
N ILE A 69 5.40 -7.66 1.39
CA ILE A 69 6.37 -6.76 0.75
C ILE A 69 5.82 -5.38 0.49
N GLY A 70 4.54 -5.16 0.72
CA GLY A 70 3.90 -3.88 0.48
C GLY A 70 2.88 -3.53 1.54
N TYR A 71 2.83 -2.24 1.83
CA TYR A 71 1.83 -1.60 2.66
C TYR A 71 1.00 -0.73 1.72
N ILE A 72 -0.30 -0.96 1.68
CA ILE A 72 -1.20 -0.17 0.84
C ILE A 72 -2.22 0.51 1.73
N LEU A 73 -2.08 1.83 1.88
CA LEU A 73 -3.08 2.66 2.52
C LEU A 73 -4.32 2.65 1.63
N PHE A 74 -5.48 2.39 2.21
CA PHE A 74 -6.73 2.36 1.45
C PHE A 74 -7.89 2.65 2.37
N ASN A 75 -8.43 3.87 2.30
CA ASN A 75 -9.48 4.35 3.18
C ASN A 75 -10.60 5.02 2.40
N ASP A 76 -11.84 4.82 2.85
CA ASP A 76 -12.94 5.63 2.38
C ASP A 76 -12.91 6.96 3.13
N VAL A 77 -12.79 8.05 2.39
CA VAL A 77 -12.78 9.41 2.96
C VAL A 77 -14.10 10.13 2.78
N ASP A 78 -14.94 9.61 1.87
CA ASP A 78 -16.30 10.08 1.63
C ASP A 78 -17.03 8.93 0.94
N GLU A 79 -18.33 9.07 0.72
CA GLU A 79 -19.11 8.03 0.06
C GLU A 79 -18.61 7.81 -1.37
N GLY A 80 -18.09 6.59 -1.62
CA GLY A 80 -17.56 6.23 -2.93
C GLY A 80 -16.22 6.86 -3.28
N VAL A 81 -15.56 7.55 -2.34
CA VAL A 81 -14.27 8.20 -2.57
C VAL A 81 -13.23 7.57 -1.66
N TYR A 82 -12.16 7.07 -2.25
CA TYR A 82 -11.11 6.35 -1.52
C TYR A 82 -9.76 7.03 -1.69
N GLU A 83 -9.04 7.14 -0.58
CA GLU A 83 -7.64 7.56 -0.59
C GLU A 83 -6.76 6.34 -0.62
N MET A 84 -5.74 6.35 -1.46
CA MET A 84 -4.80 5.25 -1.62
C MET A 84 -3.37 5.76 -1.51
N GLY A 85 -2.51 4.99 -0.86
CA GLY A 85 -1.08 5.24 -0.82
C GLY A 85 -0.37 3.91 -0.77
N TRP A 86 0.94 3.89 -1.01
CA TRP A 86 1.69 2.64 -1.01
C TRP A 86 3.14 2.87 -0.62
N ILE A 87 3.69 1.89 0.10
CA ILE A 87 5.11 1.82 0.42
C ILE A 87 5.52 0.35 0.25
N TYR A 88 6.56 0.09 -0.52
CA TYR A 88 7.01 -1.27 -0.79
C TYR A 88 8.41 -1.51 -0.24
N ASN A 89 8.68 -2.75 0.15
CA ASN A 89 9.99 -3.19 0.59
C ASN A 89 11.01 -2.94 -0.53
N ARG A 90 12.09 -2.23 -0.19
CA ARG A 90 13.11 -1.80 -1.14
C ARG A 90 13.72 -2.96 -1.95
N SER A 91 13.85 -4.13 -1.33
CA SER A 91 14.39 -5.31 -1.99
C SER A 91 13.52 -5.82 -3.15
N PHE A 92 12.28 -5.35 -3.23
CA PHE A 92 11.31 -5.79 -4.24
C PHE A 92 10.94 -4.67 -5.22
N TRP A 93 11.62 -3.54 -5.17
CA TRP A 93 11.37 -2.44 -6.10
C TRP A 93 11.74 -2.81 -7.54
N ARG A 94 11.11 -2.13 -8.50
CA ARG A 94 11.42 -2.21 -9.93
C ARG A 94 11.17 -3.59 -10.56
N GLN A 95 10.26 -4.35 -9.99
CA GLN A 95 9.89 -5.67 -10.51
C GLN A 95 8.42 -5.74 -10.90
N GLY A 96 7.69 -4.62 -10.83
CA GLY A 96 6.29 -4.54 -11.20
C GLY A 96 5.31 -4.97 -10.13
N TYR A 97 5.75 -5.30 -8.93
CA TYR A 97 4.85 -5.74 -7.85
C TYR A 97 3.91 -4.64 -7.39
N ALA A 98 4.41 -3.41 -7.28
CA ALA A 98 3.57 -2.28 -6.87
C ALA A 98 2.46 -2.03 -7.89
N TYR A 99 2.79 -2.04 -9.17
CA TYR A 99 1.79 -1.87 -10.23
C TYR A 99 0.74 -2.99 -10.16
N GLU A 100 1.19 -4.23 -10.09
CA GLU A 100 0.31 -5.40 -10.09
C GLU A 100 -0.68 -5.36 -8.91
N SER A 101 -0.19 -5.10 -7.71
CA SER A 101 -1.04 -5.08 -6.51
C SER A 101 -1.91 -3.82 -6.44
N CYS A 102 -1.37 -2.66 -6.76
CA CYS A 102 -2.18 -1.42 -6.72
C CYS A 102 -3.28 -1.41 -7.77
N LYS A 103 -2.99 -1.92 -8.97
CA LYS A 103 -4.00 -2.05 -10.01
C LYS A 103 -5.15 -2.97 -9.55
N ALA A 104 -4.82 -4.07 -8.91
CA ALA A 104 -5.83 -5.00 -8.40
C ALA A 104 -6.72 -4.33 -7.34
N VAL A 105 -6.14 -3.52 -6.45
CA VAL A 105 -6.90 -2.79 -5.43
C VAL A 105 -7.82 -1.74 -6.08
N ILE A 106 -7.31 -1.01 -7.08
CA ILE A 106 -8.11 0.00 -7.79
C ILE A 106 -9.29 -0.67 -8.52
N ASP A 107 -9.02 -1.75 -9.24
CA ASP A 107 -10.08 -2.48 -9.95
C ASP A 107 -11.13 -3.00 -8.96
N TYR A 108 -10.69 -3.52 -7.82
CA TYR A 108 -11.60 -3.97 -6.76
C TYR A 108 -12.47 -2.81 -6.24
N ALA A 109 -11.88 -1.64 -6.04
CA ALA A 109 -12.61 -0.49 -5.56
C ALA A 109 -13.75 -0.12 -6.52
N PHE A 110 -13.49 -0.08 -7.82
CA PHE A 110 -14.51 0.29 -8.80
C PHE A 110 -15.52 -0.82 -9.06
N THR A 111 -15.12 -2.08 -9.04
CA THR A 111 -16.03 -3.20 -9.36
C THR A 111 -16.80 -3.73 -8.16
N GLU A 112 -16.15 -3.85 -7.00
CA GLU A 112 -16.76 -4.48 -5.82
C GLU A 112 -17.26 -3.47 -4.80
N LEU A 113 -16.61 -2.31 -4.68
CA LEU A 113 -16.97 -1.30 -3.69
C LEU A 113 -17.77 -0.14 -4.30
N ASN A 114 -18.02 -0.17 -5.60
CA ASN A 114 -18.75 0.88 -6.31
C ASN A 114 -18.13 2.27 -6.13
N ALA A 115 -16.81 2.34 -6.13
CA ALA A 115 -16.12 3.62 -5.97
C ALA A 115 -16.42 4.56 -7.14
N HIS A 116 -16.53 5.85 -6.83
CA HIS A 116 -16.62 6.91 -7.84
C HIS A 116 -15.23 7.46 -8.15
N LYS A 117 -14.35 7.45 -7.15
CA LYS A 117 -13.04 8.07 -7.27
C LYS A 117 -12.05 7.37 -6.35
N VAL A 118 -10.85 7.13 -6.86
CA VAL A 118 -9.70 6.70 -6.07
C VAL A 118 -8.59 7.70 -6.34
N PHE A 119 -8.04 8.31 -5.30
CA PHE A 119 -6.96 9.27 -5.46
C PHE A 119 -5.78 8.92 -4.56
N ALA A 120 -4.59 9.40 -4.93
CA ALA A 120 -3.38 9.19 -4.17
C ALA A 120 -2.54 10.46 -4.19
N GLU A 121 -1.76 10.67 -3.14
CA GLU A 121 -0.79 11.75 -3.09
C GLU A 121 0.59 11.20 -3.41
N ALA A 122 1.30 11.84 -4.34
CA ALA A 122 2.67 11.49 -4.66
C ALA A 122 3.59 12.18 -3.65
N ILE A 123 4.25 11.39 -2.82
CA ILE A 123 5.26 11.90 -1.89
C ILE A 123 6.60 11.96 -2.62
N ASP A 124 6.90 10.94 -3.40
CA ASP A 124 8.07 10.89 -4.28
C ASP A 124 7.61 11.24 -5.68
N THR A 125 8.01 12.42 -6.18
CA THR A 125 7.52 12.94 -7.45
C THR A 125 7.98 12.14 -8.67
N MET A 126 9.08 11.39 -8.55
CA MET A 126 9.61 10.63 -9.69
C MET A 126 8.98 9.23 -9.78
N LYS A 127 9.05 8.48 -8.68
CA LYS A 127 8.62 7.07 -8.66
C LYS A 127 7.10 6.93 -8.57
N SER A 128 6.47 7.65 -7.64
CA SER A 128 5.05 7.51 -7.40
C SER A 128 4.21 8.09 -8.54
N VAL A 129 4.64 9.21 -9.13
CA VAL A 129 3.92 9.80 -10.27
C VAL A 129 4.00 8.86 -11.48
N SER A 130 5.16 8.26 -11.73
CA SER A 130 5.30 7.28 -12.82
C SER A 130 4.35 6.10 -12.63
N LEU A 131 4.26 5.58 -11.41
CA LEU A 131 3.34 4.48 -11.10
C LEU A 131 1.88 4.92 -11.25
N MET A 132 1.54 6.12 -10.79
CA MET A 132 0.18 6.66 -10.94
C MET A 132 -0.24 6.74 -12.39
N HIS A 133 0.66 7.18 -13.28
CA HIS A 133 0.36 7.24 -14.72
C HIS A 133 0.10 5.84 -15.29
N LYS A 134 0.91 4.85 -14.90
CA LYS A 134 0.69 3.46 -15.34
C LYS A 134 -0.64 2.91 -14.88
N LEU A 135 -1.12 3.36 -13.72
CA LEU A 135 -2.40 2.93 -13.16
C LEU A 135 -3.59 3.68 -13.77
N GLY A 136 -3.35 4.62 -14.67
CA GLY A 136 -4.40 5.41 -15.28
C GLY A 136 -4.86 6.59 -14.44
N MET A 137 -4.13 6.94 -13.42
CA MET A 137 -4.46 8.09 -12.57
C MET A 137 -4.00 9.38 -13.23
N GLN A 138 -4.80 10.43 -13.05
CA GLN A 138 -4.44 11.76 -13.52
C GLN A 138 -3.87 12.57 -12.36
N LEU A 139 -2.82 13.35 -12.65
CA LEU A 139 -2.29 14.28 -11.69
C LEU A 139 -3.24 15.46 -11.58
N GLU A 140 -3.88 15.60 -10.43
CA GLU A 140 -4.72 16.77 -10.17
C GLU A 140 -3.80 17.89 -9.68
N GLY A 141 -3.90 19.06 -10.31
CA GLY A 141 -3.08 20.19 -9.93
C GLY A 141 -3.40 20.66 -8.52
N ILE A 142 -2.42 21.16 -7.87
CA ILE A 142 -2.52 21.69 -6.51
C ILE A 142 -2.70 23.19 -6.59
#